data_62fe4810d3686ce60a928f8bab3cc3e3
#
_entry.id   62fe4810d3686ce60a928f8bab3cc3e3
#
_cell.length_a   1.000
_cell.length_b   1.000
_cell.length_c   1.000
_cell.angle_alpha   90.00
_cell.angle_beta   90.00
_cell.angle_gamma   90.00
#
_symmetry.space_group_name_H-M   'P 1'
#
loop_
_entity.id
_entity.type
_entity.pdbx_description
1 polymer ?
#
loop_
_entity_poly.entity_id
_entity_poly.type
_entity_poly.pdbx_seq_one_letter_code
_entity_poly.pdbx_strand_id
1 'polypeptide(L)'
;MTIFTEIIEGKRPGFIIFEDENHVAILDKYPIDTGHSLVIPKKPYEKIIDMPKNEVAELFSLVPEIANAILKATGAVAFSIAQNNGKEAKQIIPHVHIHIIPRYADKATMWTKREIPADDELSTLQQKIKNSF
;
A
#
# COMPACT_ATOMS: atom_id res chain seq x y z
N MET A 1 8.13 17.58 -2.84
CA MET A 1 7.04 16.71 -3.38
C MET A 1 7.59 15.31 -3.57
N THR A 2 6.88 14.31 -3.08
CA THR A 2 7.30 12.90 -3.20
C THR A 2 6.60 12.23 -4.38
N ILE A 3 7.01 10.99 -4.68
CA ILE A 3 6.31 10.15 -5.67
C ILE A 3 4.83 10.02 -5.31
N PHE A 4 4.51 9.90 -4.01
CA PHE A 4 3.12 9.74 -3.57
C PHE A 4 2.30 11.01 -3.83
N THR A 5 2.84 12.20 -3.54
CA THR A 5 2.12 13.44 -3.83
C THR A 5 1.91 13.61 -5.33
N GLU A 6 2.86 13.19 -6.15
CA GLU A 6 2.70 13.23 -7.60
C GLU A 6 1.60 12.29 -8.09
N ILE A 7 1.50 11.09 -7.51
CA ILE A 7 0.43 10.14 -7.84
C ILE A 7 -0.93 10.69 -7.39
N ILE A 8 -1.00 11.23 -6.18
CA ILE A 8 -2.23 11.82 -5.63
C ILE A 8 -2.73 12.96 -6.52
N GLU A 9 -1.83 13.78 -7.04
CA GLU A 9 -2.17 14.91 -7.90
C GLU A 9 -2.37 14.53 -9.37
N GLY A 10 -2.19 13.27 -9.72
CA GLY A 10 -2.35 12.80 -11.10
C GLY A 10 -1.18 13.15 -12.01
N LYS A 11 -0.06 13.58 -11.45
CA LYS A 11 1.15 13.96 -12.23
C LYS A 11 2.03 12.77 -12.56
N ARG A 12 1.80 11.64 -11.93
CA ARG A 12 2.56 10.40 -12.12
C ARG A 12 1.59 9.23 -12.10
N PRO A 13 1.73 8.26 -13.00
CA PRO A 13 0.87 7.07 -12.97
C PRO A 13 1.14 6.22 -11.72
N GLY A 14 0.09 5.62 -11.21
CA GLY A 14 0.15 4.66 -10.12
C GLY A 14 -0.99 3.67 -10.28
N PHE A 15 -0.82 2.47 -9.73
CA PHE A 15 -1.85 1.43 -9.79
C PHE A 15 -2.77 1.57 -8.57
N ILE A 16 -3.70 2.51 -8.66
CA ILE A 16 -4.63 2.83 -7.57
C ILE A 16 -5.66 1.71 -7.45
N ILE A 17 -5.82 1.16 -6.24
CA ILE A 17 -6.80 0.11 -5.93
C ILE A 17 -7.96 0.61 -5.07
N PHE A 18 -7.76 1.73 -4.38
CA PHE A 18 -8.78 2.34 -3.52
C PHE A 18 -8.49 3.83 -3.44
N GLU A 19 -9.54 4.64 -3.40
CA GLU A 19 -9.39 6.08 -3.19
C GLU A 19 -10.66 6.63 -2.56
N ASP A 20 -10.47 7.48 -1.55
CA ASP A 20 -11.55 8.29 -1.01
C ASP A 20 -11.09 9.75 -0.96
N GLU A 21 -11.84 10.62 -0.29
CA GLU A 21 -11.52 12.05 -0.24
C GLU A 21 -10.13 12.32 0.36
N ASN A 22 -9.74 11.52 1.37
CA ASN A 22 -8.54 11.80 2.17
C ASN A 22 -7.43 10.77 2.02
N HIS A 23 -7.66 9.67 1.30
CA HIS A 23 -6.72 8.55 1.23
C HIS A 23 -6.64 7.96 -0.16
N VAL A 24 -5.52 7.31 -0.44
CA VAL A 24 -5.33 6.51 -1.63
C VAL A 24 -4.59 5.24 -1.26
N ALA A 25 -4.92 4.13 -1.91
CA ALA A 25 -4.14 2.91 -1.78
C ALA A 25 -3.67 2.51 -3.17
N ILE A 26 -2.41 2.14 -3.26
CA ILE A 26 -1.76 1.77 -4.53
C ILE A 26 -1.03 0.44 -4.39
N LEU A 27 -0.84 -0.25 -5.50
CA LEU A 27 0.06 -1.40 -5.54
C LEU A 27 1.50 -0.91 -5.45
N ASP A 28 2.31 -1.57 -4.63
CA ASP A 28 3.75 -1.31 -4.60
C ASP A 28 4.38 -1.90 -5.85
N LYS A 29 5.07 -1.06 -6.63
CA LYS A 29 5.74 -1.47 -7.86
C LYS A 29 6.94 -2.39 -7.58
N TYR A 30 7.47 -2.35 -6.37
CA TYR A 30 8.61 -3.17 -5.92
C TYR A 30 8.17 -4.05 -4.77
N PRO A 31 7.27 -5.02 -5.01
CA PRO A 31 6.60 -5.73 -3.94
C PRO A 31 7.49 -6.73 -3.21
N ILE A 32 7.18 -6.93 -1.93
CA ILE A 32 7.74 -8.04 -1.16
C ILE A 32 7.07 -9.34 -1.63
N ASP A 33 5.77 -9.28 -1.90
CA ASP A 33 5.06 -10.36 -2.58
C ASP A 33 3.90 -9.81 -3.39
N THR A 34 3.31 -10.64 -4.23
CA THR A 34 2.21 -10.25 -5.11
C THR A 34 1.05 -9.63 -4.33
N GLY A 35 0.64 -8.44 -4.72
CA GLY A 35 -0.44 -7.73 -4.06
C GLY A 35 0.00 -6.80 -2.94
N HIS A 36 1.31 -6.70 -2.67
CA HIS A 36 1.86 -5.74 -1.72
C HIS A 36 1.33 -4.35 -2.07
N SER A 37 0.65 -3.72 -1.12
CA SER A 37 -0.03 -2.45 -1.34
C SER A 37 0.35 -1.45 -0.27
N LEU A 38 0.14 -0.17 -0.60
CA LEU A 38 0.45 0.95 0.29
C LEU A 38 -0.82 1.75 0.50
N VAL A 39 -1.16 2.01 1.76
CA VAL A 39 -2.30 2.87 2.13
C VAL A 39 -1.73 4.20 2.58
N ILE A 40 -2.13 5.27 1.93
CA ILE A 40 -1.45 6.57 1.99
C ILE A 40 -2.47 7.68 2.28
N PRO A 41 -2.25 8.52 3.32
CA PRO A 41 -3.07 9.71 3.50
C PRO A 41 -2.70 10.74 2.43
N LYS A 42 -3.69 11.45 1.88
CA LYS A 42 -3.42 12.47 0.86
C LYS A 42 -2.62 13.64 1.41
N LYS A 43 -2.80 13.99 2.69
CA LYS A 43 -1.98 15.00 3.33
C LYS A 43 -0.54 14.48 3.52
N PRO A 44 0.47 15.26 3.15
CA PRO A 44 1.85 14.76 3.11
C PRO A 44 2.58 14.83 4.46
N TYR A 45 2.08 14.15 5.46
CA TYR A 45 2.80 14.00 6.73
C TYR A 45 4.03 13.13 6.52
N GLU A 46 5.16 13.55 7.06
CA GLU A 46 6.39 12.77 6.92
C GLU A 46 6.35 11.51 7.79
N LYS A 47 5.97 11.66 9.06
CA LYS A 47 5.96 10.56 10.04
C LYS A 47 4.62 10.48 10.74
N ILE A 48 4.28 9.31 11.27
CA ILE A 48 3.01 9.10 11.94
C ILE A 48 2.83 9.98 13.17
N ILE A 49 3.93 10.34 13.84
CA ILE A 49 3.90 11.24 14.99
C ILE A 49 3.50 12.66 14.63
N ASP A 50 3.55 13.01 13.35
CA ASP A 50 3.14 14.33 12.85
C ASP A 50 1.63 14.41 12.59
N MET A 51 0.95 13.28 12.62
CA MET A 51 -0.48 13.21 12.30
C MET A 51 -1.36 13.42 13.53
N PRO A 52 -2.49 14.16 13.39
CA PRO A 52 -3.51 14.18 14.44
C PRO A 52 -4.08 12.79 14.70
N LYS A 53 -4.48 12.52 15.93
CA LYS A 53 -5.02 11.22 16.34
C LYS A 53 -6.19 10.74 15.49
N ASN A 54 -7.13 11.65 15.17
CA ASN A 54 -8.28 11.30 14.36
C ASN A 54 -7.87 10.88 12.93
N GLU A 55 -6.84 11.49 12.38
CA GLU A 55 -6.36 11.14 11.04
C GLU A 55 -5.58 9.83 11.05
N VAL A 56 -4.84 9.54 12.13
CA VAL A 56 -4.22 8.23 12.32
C VAL A 56 -5.29 7.14 12.37
N ALA A 57 -6.35 7.38 13.15
CA ALA A 57 -7.45 6.43 13.29
C ALA A 57 -8.14 6.18 11.93
N GLU A 58 -8.42 7.23 11.16
CA GLU A 58 -9.03 7.10 9.84
C GLU A 58 -8.14 6.26 8.90
N LEU A 59 -6.85 6.55 8.86
CA LEU A 59 -5.91 5.85 8.00
C LEU A 59 -5.89 4.35 8.32
N PHE A 60 -5.69 4.00 9.58
CA PHE A 60 -5.62 2.58 9.99
C PHE A 60 -6.96 1.86 9.86
N SER A 61 -8.07 2.57 9.99
CA SER A 61 -9.41 1.98 9.86
C SER A 61 -9.67 1.42 8.46
N LEU A 62 -8.95 1.88 7.45
CA LEU A 62 -9.09 1.40 6.06
C LEU A 62 -8.41 0.06 5.82
N VAL A 63 -7.44 -0.31 6.66
CA VAL A 63 -6.62 -1.51 6.45
C VAL A 63 -7.43 -2.79 6.36
N PRO A 64 -8.39 -3.08 7.25
CA PRO A 64 -9.16 -4.32 7.14
C PRO A 64 -9.92 -4.47 5.83
N GLU A 65 -10.56 -3.42 5.37
CA GLU A 65 -11.33 -3.42 4.12
C GLU A 65 -10.44 -3.67 2.91
N ILE A 66 -9.32 -2.93 2.84
CA ILE A 66 -8.39 -3.04 1.72
C ILE A 66 -7.68 -4.40 1.74
N ALA A 67 -7.23 -4.85 2.92
CA ALA A 67 -6.60 -6.16 3.06
C ALA A 67 -7.55 -7.28 2.62
N ASN A 68 -8.82 -7.19 3.00
CA ASN A 68 -9.82 -8.19 2.63
C ASN A 68 -9.98 -8.28 1.10
N ALA A 69 -10.03 -7.14 0.42
CA ALA A 69 -10.11 -7.10 -1.04
C ALA A 69 -8.87 -7.72 -1.69
N ILE A 70 -7.69 -7.42 -1.14
CA ILE A 70 -6.43 -7.99 -1.63
C ILE A 70 -6.41 -9.51 -1.47
N LEU A 71 -6.81 -10.02 -0.31
CA LEU A 71 -6.86 -11.46 -0.06
C LEU A 71 -7.80 -12.17 -1.03
N LYS A 72 -8.97 -11.60 -1.27
CA LYS A 72 -9.94 -12.16 -2.24
C LYS A 72 -9.36 -12.20 -3.65
N ALA A 73 -8.68 -11.14 -4.06
CA ALA A 73 -8.16 -11.02 -5.43
C ALA A 73 -6.95 -11.90 -5.67
N THR A 74 -6.14 -12.17 -4.64
CA THR A 74 -4.84 -12.85 -4.81
C THR A 74 -4.85 -14.31 -4.36
N GLY A 75 -5.80 -14.70 -3.54
CA GLY A 75 -5.78 -16.03 -2.92
C GLY A 75 -4.76 -16.14 -1.78
N ALA A 76 -4.17 -15.03 -1.34
CA ALA A 76 -3.30 -15.03 -0.17
C ALA A 76 -4.07 -15.51 1.06
N VAL A 77 -3.38 -16.18 1.97
CA VAL A 77 -4.01 -16.77 3.17
C VAL A 77 -3.78 -15.95 4.42
N ALA A 78 -2.88 -14.97 4.37
CA ALA A 78 -2.52 -14.14 5.51
C ALA A 78 -1.94 -12.83 4.98
N PHE A 79 -1.68 -11.87 5.88
CA PHE A 79 -1.00 -10.64 5.50
C PHE A 79 -0.27 -10.03 6.68
N SER A 80 0.77 -9.26 6.38
CA SER A 80 1.52 -8.48 7.37
C SER A 80 1.24 -7.00 7.15
N ILE A 81 1.29 -6.23 8.23
CA ILE A 81 1.18 -4.77 8.19
C ILE A 81 2.49 -4.19 8.70
N ALA A 82 3.02 -3.18 8.02
CA ALA A 82 4.21 -2.46 8.46
C ALA A 82 4.05 -0.98 8.18
N GLN A 83 4.54 -0.15 9.10
CA GLN A 83 4.56 1.30 8.94
C GLN A 83 5.89 1.79 9.52
N ASN A 84 6.69 2.45 8.70
CA ASN A 84 8.05 2.85 9.05
C ASN A 84 8.15 4.36 9.14
N ASN A 85 8.89 4.86 10.13
CA ASN A 85 9.04 6.29 10.39
C ASN A 85 10.53 6.64 10.52
N GLY A 86 11.03 7.33 9.53
CA GLY A 86 12.42 7.76 9.50
C GLY A 86 13.31 6.83 8.68
N LYS A 87 14.39 7.39 8.21
CA LYS A 87 15.36 6.74 7.33
C LYS A 87 15.95 5.47 7.96
N GLU A 88 16.28 5.52 9.25
CA GLU A 88 16.87 4.40 9.98
C GLU A 88 15.90 3.24 10.15
N ALA A 89 14.60 3.50 10.05
CA ALA A 89 13.55 2.47 10.04
C ALA A 89 13.17 2.06 8.62
N LYS A 90 13.96 2.46 7.61
CA LYS A 90 13.74 2.15 6.20
C LYS A 90 12.49 2.79 5.60
N GLN A 91 12.13 3.97 6.09
CA GLN A 91 11.15 4.81 5.41
C GLN A 91 11.85 5.47 4.23
N ILE A 92 11.69 4.92 3.04
CA ILE A 92 12.37 5.41 1.84
C ILE A 92 11.70 6.68 1.33
N ILE A 93 10.38 6.73 1.33
CA ILE A 93 9.61 7.89 0.88
C ILE A 93 9.09 8.64 2.11
N PRO A 94 9.45 9.92 2.30
CA PRO A 94 9.08 10.69 3.50
C PRO A 94 7.63 11.20 3.46
N HIS A 95 6.70 10.29 3.38
CA HIS A 95 5.26 10.50 3.36
C HIS A 95 4.64 9.25 3.99
N VAL A 96 3.89 9.40 5.06
CA VAL A 96 3.29 8.27 5.80
C VAL A 96 2.60 7.30 4.85
N HIS A 97 2.88 6.03 5.02
CA HIS A 97 2.18 4.96 4.28
C HIS A 97 2.23 3.66 5.08
N ILE A 98 1.15 2.90 4.98
CA ILE A 98 1.04 1.60 5.63
C ILE A 98 1.21 0.53 4.55
N HIS A 99 2.17 -0.38 4.77
CA HIS A 99 2.35 -1.54 3.91
C HIS A 99 1.34 -2.61 4.29
N ILE A 100 0.66 -3.17 3.30
CA ILE A 100 -0.11 -4.41 3.45
C ILE A 100 0.59 -5.43 2.56
N ILE A 101 1.13 -6.47 3.18
CA ILE A 101 1.95 -7.46 2.48
C ILE A 101 1.23 -8.81 2.54
N PRO A 102 0.64 -9.26 1.43
CA PRO A 102 0.01 -10.57 1.40
C PRO A 102 1.02 -11.69 1.63
N ARG A 103 0.57 -12.74 2.31
CA ARG A 103 1.40 -13.93 2.57
C ARG A 103 0.70 -15.15 2.02
N TYR A 104 1.46 -16.02 1.37
CA TYR A 104 0.94 -17.14 0.62
C TYR A 104 1.32 -18.46 1.28
N ALA A 105 0.44 -19.45 1.15
CA ALA A 105 0.72 -20.81 1.64
C ALA A 105 2.00 -21.34 0.97
N ASP A 106 2.79 -22.06 1.76
CA ASP A 106 4.03 -22.72 1.30
C ASP A 106 5.14 -21.77 0.82
N LYS A 107 5.04 -20.47 1.18
CA LYS A 107 6.10 -19.49 0.93
C LYS A 107 6.67 -19.00 2.25
N ALA A 108 7.99 -18.79 2.27
CA ALA A 108 8.68 -18.18 3.41
C ALA A 108 8.22 -16.75 3.59
N THR A 109 8.14 -16.31 4.85
CA THR A 109 7.87 -14.91 5.17
C THR A 109 9.13 -14.07 4.92
N MET A 110 9.06 -13.20 3.93
CA MET A 110 10.17 -12.34 3.53
C MET A 110 9.87 -10.89 3.87
N TRP A 111 10.93 -10.11 4.06
CA TRP A 111 10.84 -8.66 4.25
C TRP A 111 11.70 -7.93 3.22
N THR A 112 12.20 -8.65 2.22
CA THR A 112 12.96 -8.10 1.11
C THR A 112 12.15 -8.17 -0.17
N LYS A 113 12.35 -7.18 -1.05
CA LYS A 113 11.60 -7.07 -2.30
C LYS A 113 11.96 -8.21 -3.25
N ARG A 114 10.97 -8.63 -4.03
CA ARG A 114 11.10 -9.65 -5.06
C ARG A 114 11.30 -8.99 -6.43
N GLU A 115 11.16 -9.77 -7.48
CA GLU A 115 11.24 -9.27 -8.85
C GLU A 115 10.19 -8.19 -9.12
N ILE A 116 10.56 -7.22 -9.95
CA ILE A 116 9.64 -6.16 -10.38
C ILE A 116 8.64 -6.77 -11.35
N PRO A 117 7.33 -6.77 -11.03
CA PRO A 117 6.33 -7.28 -11.96
C PRO A 117 6.17 -6.35 -13.16
N ALA A 118 5.73 -6.91 -14.27
CA ALA A 118 5.42 -6.13 -15.45
C ALA A 118 4.19 -5.26 -15.23
N ASP A 119 4.09 -4.13 -15.93
CA ASP A 119 2.97 -3.20 -15.77
C ASP A 119 1.62 -3.86 -16.09
N ASP A 120 1.57 -4.77 -17.05
CA ASP A 120 0.33 -5.48 -17.39
C ASP A 120 -0.10 -6.45 -16.27
N GLU A 121 0.85 -7.04 -15.56
CA GLU A 121 0.55 -7.88 -14.39
C GLU A 121 -0.04 -7.02 -13.27
N LEU A 122 0.56 -5.86 -13.02
CA LEU A 122 0.07 -4.92 -12.00
C LEU A 122 -1.31 -4.38 -12.38
N SER A 123 -1.53 -4.07 -13.65
CA SER A 123 -2.81 -3.57 -14.14
C SER A 123 -3.92 -4.62 -13.98
N THR A 124 -3.62 -5.87 -14.30
CA THR A 124 -4.57 -6.98 -14.14
C THR A 124 -4.90 -7.18 -12.67
N LEU A 125 -3.90 -7.17 -11.81
CA LEU A 125 -4.07 -7.32 -10.36
C LEU A 125 -4.86 -6.15 -9.77
N GLN A 126 -4.55 -4.93 -10.20
CA GLN A 126 -5.28 -3.72 -9.81
C GLN A 126 -6.79 -3.90 -10.05
N GLN A 127 -7.14 -4.37 -11.23
CA GLN A 127 -8.55 -4.55 -11.59
C GLN A 127 -9.22 -5.64 -10.76
N LYS A 128 -8.53 -6.74 -10.50
CA LYS A 128 -9.05 -7.82 -9.63
C LYS A 128 -9.31 -7.31 -8.23
N ILE A 129 -8.39 -6.54 -7.67
CA ILE A 129 -8.55 -5.99 -6.32
C ILE A 129 -9.73 -5.03 -6.28
N LYS A 130 -9.83 -4.12 -7.25
CA LYS A 130 -10.95 -3.18 -7.35
C LYS A 130 -12.29 -3.91 -7.41
N ASN A 131 -12.35 -5.03 -8.12
CA ASN A 131 -13.58 -5.83 -8.24
C ASN A 131 -13.86 -6.68 -7.00
N SER A 132 -12.97 -6.73 -6.03
CA SER A 132 -13.09 -7.56 -4.83
C SER A 132 -13.56 -6.78 -3.59
N PHE A 133 -13.75 -5.49 -3.72
CA PHE A 133 -14.30 -4.66 -2.64
C PHE A 133 -15.78 -4.93 -2.40
#